data_10a596b7378f95c745c75077342672c5
#
_entry.id   10a596b7378f95c745c75077342672c5
#
_cell.length_a   1.000
_cell.length_b   1.000
_cell.length_c   1.000
_cell.angle_alpha   90.00
_cell.angle_beta   90.00
_cell.angle_gamma   90.00
#
_symmetry.space_group_name_H-M   'P 1'
#
loop_
_entity.id
_entity.type
_entity.pdbx_description
1 polymer ?
#
loop_
_entity_poly.entity_id
_entity_poly.type
_entity_poly.pdbx_seq_one_letter_code
_entity_poly.pdbx_strand_id
1 'polypeptide(L)'
;MAHEIVAVQPHGVAYRRGLRVGDSIIAINGEPILDEIDYQALTNRAKLDILVRRADGREENVRIIKAREAGLGLQLADTLACKPYACKNKCVFCFIDQMPPGMRETLYVKDDDWRLSLMMGNYITLTNVDEKEFQRILKRKASPLYISIHSTDPELRVRMMKNPNARFIMDRLRALADAGLHFHCQIVLCPGYNDGDALRKTLTDLSAMYPAAVSAALVPVGLTKYRQGLEPLKPFDRAGAQAVMGICREFQNKLLNEIGTRFVFPADEMVLIAGEELPAEEEYAGYPQIENGVGLLRKFENSLAAAAKENTEAAVARRVRIPCGTSIAPVMERWVAQYGPAGVSVTVQPIRNTFFGETVTVTGLITGGDLISQLKDADEDEILLCGNTLREQGDRFLDDVTLEEVRAALKPKLTVVPNTGADLFRALIGKK
;
A
#
# COMPACT_ATOMS: atom_id res chain seq x y z
N MET A 1 1.77 27.63 15.79
CA MET A 1 1.11 26.86 16.89
C MET A 1 2.18 26.54 17.91
N ALA A 2 1.82 26.40 19.19
CA ALA A 2 2.75 25.97 20.23
C ALA A 2 2.43 24.51 20.57
N HIS A 3 3.45 23.68 20.72
CA HIS A 3 3.30 22.23 20.96
C HIS A 3 3.78 21.92 22.38
N GLU A 4 2.84 21.58 23.26
CA GLU A 4 3.13 21.32 24.67
C GLU A 4 3.95 20.01 24.84
N ILE A 5 4.93 20.05 25.73
CA ILE A 5 5.77 18.92 26.10
C ILE A 5 5.06 18.16 27.22
N VAL A 6 4.64 16.92 26.97
CA VAL A 6 3.99 16.05 27.96
C VAL A 6 4.90 15.02 28.60
N ALA A 7 6.03 14.70 27.95
CA ALA A 7 7.06 13.88 28.56
C ALA A 7 8.46 14.32 28.11
N VAL A 8 9.42 14.18 29.03
CA VAL A 8 10.84 14.46 28.78
C VAL A 8 11.65 13.28 29.27
N GLN A 9 12.45 12.67 28.42
CA GLN A 9 13.30 11.54 28.78
C GLN A 9 14.32 11.98 29.82
N PRO A 10 14.38 11.34 31.01
CA PRO A 10 15.37 11.64 32.04
C PRO A 10 16.79 11.53 31.47
N HIS A 11 17.65 12.53 31.78
CA HIS A 11 19.01 12.62 31.26
C HIS A 11 19.12 12.71 29.73
N GLY A 12 18.01 12.84 28.99
CA GLY A 12 17.97 13.08 27.54
C GLY A 12 18.54 14.44 27.15
N VAL A 13 18.68 14.68 25.86
CA VAL A 13 19.25 15.93 25.32
C VAL A 13 18.46 17.15 25.79
N ALA A 14 17.13 17.12 25.63
CA ALA A 14 16.24 18.21 26.00
C ALA A 14 16.23 18.42 27.54
N TYR A 15 16.22 17.34 28.33
CA TYR A 15 16.26 17.41 29.80
C TYR A 15 17.50 18.17 30.30
N ARG A 16 18.69 17.84 29.76
CA ARG A 16 19.96 18.49 30.13
C ARG A 16 20.01 19.99 29.75
N ARG A 17 19.17 20.40 28.80
CA ARG A 17 19.03 21.79 28.35
C ARG A 17 17.86 22.50 29.02
N GLY A 18 17.30 21.94 30.06
CA GLY A 18 16.31 22.58 30.91
C GLY A 18 14.88 22.55 30.35
N LEU A 19 14.59 21.78 29.30
CA LEU A 19 13.21 21.57 28.85
C LEU A 19 12.47 20.67 29.84
N ARG A 20 11.22 21.01 30.15
CA ARG A 20 10.39 20.32 31.14
C ARG A 20 8.99 20.07 30.60
N VAL A 21 8.28 19.16 31.26
CA VAL A 21 6.84 18.95 31.03
C VAL A 21 6.10 20.25 31.36
N GLY A 22 5.14 20.61 30.52
CA GLY A 22 4.39 21.87 30.58
C GLY A 22 5.01 23.03 29.80
N ASP A 23 6.29 22.93 29.37
CA ASP A 23 6.84 23.86 28.38
C ASP A 23 6.20 23.59 27.00
N SER A 24 6.21 24.59 26.09
CA SER A 24 5.72 24.43 24.72
C SER A 24 6.77 24.85 23.71
N ILE A 25 6.97 24.03 22.66
CA ILE A 25 7.83 24.41 21.53
C ILE A 25 7.02 25.27 20.56
N ILE A 26 7.53 26.48 20.25
CA ILE A 26 6.92 27.41 19.29
C ILE A 26 7.55 27.28 17.91
N ALA A 27 8.90 27.24 17.86
CA ALA A 27 9.65 27.17 16.63
C ALA A 27 11.01 26.49 16.84
N ILE A 28 11.57 25.91 15.79
CA ILE A 28 12.94 25.38 15.77
C ILE A 28 13.70 26.07 14.65
N ASN A 29 14.85 26.68 14.96
CA ASN A 29 15.66 27.46 14.03
C ASN A 29 14.86 28.57 13.30
N GLY A 30 13.92 29.20 13.97
CA GLY A 30 13.05 30.25 13.42
C GLY A 30 11.89 29.70 12.54
N GLU A 31 11.76 28.40 12.37
CA GLU A 31 10.69 27.78 11.58
C GLU A 31 9.61 27.18 12.49
N PRO A 32 8.32 27.42 12.22
CA PRO A 32 7.23 26.80 12.96
C PRO A 32 7.16 25.30 12.64
N ILE A 33 6.67 24.52 13.58
CA ILE A 33 6.35 23.11 13.41
C ILE A 33 4.89 23.02 12.98
N LEU A 34 4.60 22.41 11.84
CA LEU A 34 3.24 22.22 11.34
C LEU A 34 2.74 20.77 11.57
N ASP A 35 3.67 19.81 11.54
CA ASP A 35 3.41 18.38 11.67
C ASP A 35 4.69 17.60 12.02
N GLU A 36 4.57 16.27 12.10
CA GLU A 36 5.67 15.37 12.39
C GLU A 36 6.83 15.49 11.39
N ILE A 37 6.54 15.74 10.11
CA ILE A 37 7.59 15.89 9.09
C ILE A 37 8.46 17.13 9.37
N ASP A 38 7.82 18.24 9.73
CA ASP A 38 8.57 19.43 10.13
C ASP A 38 9.40 19.17 11.40
N TYR A 39 8.81 18.53 12.39
CA TYR A 39 9.51 18.21 13.63
C TYR A 39 10.75 17.36 13.37
N GLN A 40 10.61 16.27 12.63
CA GLN A 40 11.74 15.40 12.28
C GLN A 40 12.79 16.12 11.43
N ALA A 41 12.39 16.83 10.38
CA ALA A 41 13.31 17.55 9.50
C ALA A 41 14.07 18.66 10.24
N LEU A 42 13.38 19.39 11.12
CA LEU A 42 13.99 20.49 11.89
C LEU A 42 14.90 19.97 13.02
N THR A 43 14.51 18.85 13.65
CA THR A 43 15.32 18.26 14.74
C THR A 43 16.49 17.41 14.24
N ASN A 44 16.49 16.95 12.98
CA ASN A 44 17.61 16.21 12.37
C ASN A 44 18.78 17.14 11.98
N ARG A 45 19.24 17.94 12.93
CA ARG A 45 20.38 18.87 12.81
C ARG A 45 21.25 18.81 14.07
N ALA A 46 22.54 19.09 13.91
CA ALA A 46 23.47 19.06 15.03
C ALA A 46 23.32 20.25 15.98
N LYS A 47 22.86 21.40 15.47
CA LYS A 47 22.63 22.63 16.23
C LYS A 47 21.20 23.07 16.06
N LEU A 48 20.52 23.30 17.18
CA LEU A 48 19.13 23.73 17.23
C LEU A 48 19.01 24.96 18.13
N ASP A 49 18.29 25.97 17.65
CA ASP A 49 17.78 27.08 18.43
C ASP A 49 16.27 26.90 18.55
N ILE A 50 15.79 26.50 19.73
CA ILE A 50 14.38 26.20 19.97
C ILE A 50 13.75 27.35 20.73
N LEU A 51 12.76 28.01 20.12
CA LEU A 51 11.93 28.99 20.81
C LEU A 51 10.89 28.22 21.65
N VAL A 52 10.99 28.39 22.95
CA VAL A 52 10.17 27.71 23.94
C VAL A 52 9.34 28.70 24.72
N ARG A 53 8.07 28.41 24.92
CA ARG A 53 7.24 29.07 25.93
C ARG A 53 7.24 28.19 27.17
N ARG A 54 7.74 28.74 28.28
CA ARG A 54 7.77 28.08 29.59
C ARG A 54 6.36 27.91 30.17
N ALA A 55 6.17 27.01 31.12
CA ALA A 55 4.91 26.80 31.81
C ALA A 55 4.39 28.11 32.53
N ASP A 56 5.27 29.05 32.85
CA ASP A 56 4.93 30.34 33.42
C ASP A 56 4.62 31.44 32.37
N GLY A 57 4.60 31.07 31.08
CA GLY A 57 4.27 31.96 29.95
C GLY A 57 5.46 32.73 29.36
N ARG A 58 6.65 32.70 29.95
CA ARG A 58 7.84 33.38 29.39
C ARG A 58 8.31 32.63 28.13
N GLU A 59 8.78 33.42 27.16
CA GLU A 59 9.39 32.86 25.93
C GLU A 59 10.90 33.04 25.98
N GLU A 60 11.64 32.01 25.64
CA GLU A 60 13.08 32.02 25.55
C GLU A 60 13.63 31.08 24.47
N ASN A 61 14.85 31.38 24.03
CA ASN A 61 15.55 30.51 23.09
C ASN A 61 16.46 29.53 23.83
N VAL A 62 16.25 28.24 23.63
CA VAL A 62 17.06 27.15 24.17
C VAL A 62 17.96 26.60 23.07
N ARG A 63 19.27 26.81 23.20
CA ARG A 63 20.26 26.27 22.27
C ARG A 63 20.65 24.85 22.64
N ILE A 64 20.50 23.94 21.67
CA ILE A 64 20.85 22.51 21.79
C ILE A 64 21.95 22.16 20.80
N ILE A 65 22.98 21.46 21.27
CA ILE A 65 24.00 20.83 20.42
C ILE A 65 23.93 19.33 20.70
N LYS A 66 23.77 18.52 19.63
CA LYS A 66 23.63 17.06 19.71
C LYS A 66 24.23 16.39 18.46
N ALA A 67 24.39 15.06 18.49
CA ALA A 67 24.59 14.31 17.25
C ALA A 67 23.37 14.50 16.34
N ARG A 68 23.59 14.62 15.03
CA ARG A 68 22.54 14.98 14.06
C ARG A 68 21.29 14.09 14.20
N GLU A 69 21.50 12.78 14.31
CA GLU A 69 20.43 11.77 14.36
C GLU A 69 19.88 11.48 15.77
N ALA A 70 20.49 12.06 16.80
CA ALA A 70 20.01 11.88 18.17
C ALA A 70 18.67 12.57 18.36
N GLY A 71 17.67 11.86 18.87
CA GLY A 71 16.38 12.42 19.26
C GLY A 71 16.50 13.44 20.38
N LEU A 72 15.54 14.36 20.48
CA LEU A 72 15.48 15.30 21.62
C LEU A 72 15.09 14.62 22.93
N GLY A 73 14.40 13.47 22.87
CA GLY A 73 13.84 12.80 24.04
C GLY A 73 12.63 13.56 24.61
N LEU A 74 11.78 14.08 23.73
CA LEU A 74 10.54 14.79 24.05
C LEU A 74 9.35 14.01 23.49
N GLN A 75 8.22 14.06 24.22
CA GLN A 75 6.91 13.73 23.70
C GLN A 75 6.05 14.99 23.76
N LEU A 76 5.41 15.31 22.64
CA LEU A 76 4.49 16.45 22.52
C LEU A 76 3.05 16.00 22.76
N ALA A 77 2.22 16.86 23.37
CA ALA A 77 0.82 16.57 23.71
C ALA A 77 -0.01 16.30 22.47
N ASP A 78 0.15 17.16 21.46
CA ASP A 78 -0.42 16.91 20.18
C ASP A 78 0.44 15.82 19.51
N THR A 79 -0.15 14.67 19.27
CA THR A 79 0.36 13.85 18.20
C THR A 79 0.39 14.79 17.00
N LEU A 80 1.57 15.06 16.45
CA LEU A 80 1.72 15.86 15.22
C LEU A 80 1.02 15.16 14.04
N ALA A 81 0.15 14.20 14.36
CA ALA A 81 -0.76 13.50 13.45
C ALA A 81 -1.80 14.50 12.95
N CYS A 82 -1.50 15.07 11.80
CA CYS A 82 -2.42 15.96 11.12
C CYS A 82 -3.59 15.17 10.54
N LYS A 83 -4.77 15.77 10.59
CA LYS A 83 -5.92 15.26 9.84
C LYS A 83 -5.52 15.11 8.35
N PRO A 84 -5.73 13.94 7.72
CA PRO A 84 -5.37 13.73 6.32
C PRO A 84 -6.05 14.74 5.39
N TYR A 85 -5.33 15.15 4.33
CA TYR A 85 -5.94 15.94 3.27
C TYR A 85 -6.88 15.08 2.43
N ALA A 86 -8.15 15.50 2.37
CA ALA A 86 -9.14 14.80 1.58
C ALA A 86 -8.87 14.96 0.08
N CYS A 87 -8.96 13.85 -0.67
CA CYS A 87 -8.81 13.84 -2.11
C CYS A 87 -9.97 14.58 -2.82
N LYS A 88 -9.64 15.50 -3.72
CA LYS A 88 -10.61 16.29 -4.50
C LYS A 88 -10.89 15.70 -5.89
N ASN A 89 -10.23 14.60 -6.25
CA ASN A 89 -10.40 13.96 -7.55
C ASN A 89 -11.71 13.17 -7.61
N LYS A 90 -12.23 13.03 -8.84
CA LYS A 90 -13.36 12.17 -9.19
C LYS A 90 -12.93 11.17 -10.27
N CYS A 91 -11.85 10.42 -9.97
CA CYS A 91 -11.24 9.50 -10.92
C CYS A 91 -12.26 8.48 -11.42
N VAL A 92 -12.28 8.24 -12.73
CA VAL A 92 -13.21 7.28 -13.35
C VAL A 92 -13.07 5.86 -12.80
N PHE A 93 -11.91 5.54 -12.24
CA PHE A 93 -11.51 4.25 -11.66
C PHE A 93 -11.46 4.23 -10.12
N CYS A 94 -11.86 5.31 -9.44
CA CYS A 94 -11.72 5.39 -7.98
C CYS A 94 -12.47 4.25 -7.28
N PHE A 95 -11.75 3.42 -6.53
CA PHE A 95 -12.35 2.29 -5.83
C PHE A 95 -13.25 2.75 -4.68
N ILE A 96 -12.88 3.84 -4.00
CA ILE A 96 -13.69 4.41 -2.91
C ILE A 96 -15.05 4.92 -3.41
N ASP A 97 -15.11 5.50 -4.63
CA ASP A 97 -16.37 5.97 -5.21
C ASP A 97 -17.30 4.81 -5.65
N GLN A 98 -16.82 3.57 -5.61
CA GLN A 98 -17.54 2.33 -5.91
C GLN A 98 -17.84 1.50 -4.65
N MET A 99 -17.62 2.04 -3.46
CA MET A 99 -17.97 1.37 -2.21
C MET A 99 -19.48 1.35 -2.02
N PRO A 100 -20.06 0.24 -1.50
CA PRO A 100 -21.48 0.19 -1.18
C PRO A 100 -21.83 1.24 -0.12
N PRO A 101 -23.03 1.83 -0.17
CA PRO A 101 -23.47 2.79 0.86
C PRO A 101 -23.73 2.11 2.20
N GLY A 102 -23.63 2.86 3.29
CA GLY A 102 -24.03 2.42 4.63
C GLY A 102 -23.02 1.57 5.39
N MET A 103 -21.78 1.49 4.92
CA MET A 103 -20.67 0.83 5.62
C MET A 103 -20.01 1.79 6.62
N ARG A 104 -19.08 1.28 7.46
CA ARG A 104 -18.33 2.11 8.42
C ARG A 104 -17.58 3.25 7.74
N GLU A 105 -17.50 4.40 8.38
CA GLU A 105 -16.92 5.64 7.83
C GLU A 105 -15.49 5.48 7.34
N THR A 106 -14.69 4.62 7.98
CA THR A 106 -13.29 4.40 7.61
C THR A 106 -13.11 3.85 6.19
N LEU A 107 -14.12 3.19 5.61
CA LEU A 107 -14.08 2.68 4.24
C LEU A 107 -14.30 3.78 3.17
N TYR A 108 -14.75 4.96 3.58
CA TYR A 108 -14.96 6.09 2.67
C TYR A 108 -13.87 7.17 2.79
N VAL A 109 -12.83 6.90 3.58
CA VAL A 109 -11.70 7.81 3.67
C VAL A 109 -10.97 7.85 2.34
N LYS A 110 -10.90 9.03 1.75
CA LYS A 110 -10.30 9.30 0.45
C LYS A 110 -9.22 10.35 0.64
N ASP A 111 -8.00 9.91 0.86
CA ASP A 111 -6.85 10.78 1.09
C ASP A 111 -6.07 11.07 -0.19
N ASP A 112 -5.39 12.22 -0.19
CA ASP A 112 -4.38 12.59 -1.20
C ASP A 112 -3.32 13.46 -0.50
N ASP A 113 -2.68 12.89 0.52
CA ASP A 113 -1.81 13.57 1.46
C ASP A 113 -0.35 13.12 1.29
N TRP A 114 0.49 14.02 0.82
CA TRP A 114 1.91 13.75 0.58
C TRP A 114 2.67 13.33 1.86
N ARG A 115 2.18 13.71 3.03
CA ARG A 115 2.78 13.34 4.31
C ARG A 115 2.59 11.84 4.58
N LEU A 116 1.41 11.32 4.26
CA LEU A 116 1.13 9.88 4.33
C LEU A 116 1.92 9.10 3.28
N SER A 117 2.16 9.71 2.10
CA SER A 117 3.04 9.11 1.10
C SER A 117 4.45 8.91 1.65
N LEU A 118 5.02 9.95 2.26
CA LEU A 118 6.37 9.88 2.84
C LEU A 118 6.47 8.92 4.03
N MET A 119 5.46 8.89 4.92
CA MET A 119 5.51 8.14 6.16
C MET A 119 5.06 6.69 6.03
N MET A 120 4.11 6.40 5.13
CA MET A 120 3.39 5.13 5.06
C MET A 120 3.40 4.51 3.66
N GLY A 121 3.95 5.19 2.66
CA GLY A 121 3.95 4.70 1.27
C GLY A 121 2.63 4.87 0.52
N ASN A 122 1.67 5.67 1.04
CA ASN A 122 0.41 5.93 0.36
C ASN A 122 0.63 6.60 -1.00
N TYR A 123 -0.10 6.15 -2.02
CA TYR A 123 -0.03 6.75 -3.34
C TYR A 123 -0.85 8.03 -3.44
N ILE A 124 -0.21 9.12 -3.86
CA ILE A 124 -0.80 10.45 -4.00
C ILE A 124 -0.83 10.91 -5.45
N THR A 125 -1.73 11.84 -5.76
CA THR A 125 -1.88 12.33 -7.13
C THR A 125 -1.13 13.62 -7.43
N LEU A 126 -0.68 14.35 -6.41
CA LEU A 126 -0.15 15.70 -6.46
C LEU A 126 -1.15 16.77 -6.98
N THR A 127 -2.43 16.42 -7.18
CA THR A 127 -3.44 17.38 -7.67
C THR A 127 -3.99 18.28 -6.57
N ASN A 128 -3.94 17.80 -5.32
CA ASN A 128 -4.41 18.53 -4.13
C ASN A 128 -3.32 19.40 -3.48
N VAL A 129 -2.08 19.22 -3.90
CA VAL A 129 -0.92 19.93 -3.34
C VAL A 129 -0.86 21.31 -3.96
N ASP A 130 -1.15 22.36 -3.18
CA ASP A 130 -0.96 23.74 -3.59
C ASP A 130 0.53 24.12 -3.69
N GLU A 131 0.82 25.31 -4.18
CA GLU A 131 2.20 25.74 -4.40
C GLU A 131 3.00 25.83 -3.08
N LYS A 132 2.36 26.29 -2.01
CA LYS A 132 3.00 26.40 -0.70
C LYS A 132 3.41 25.03 -0.14
N GLU A 133 2.52 24.08 -0.21
CA GLU A 133 2.81 22.69 0.21
C GLU A 133 3.81 22.02 -0.73
N PHE A 134 3.78 22.31 -2.03
CA PHE A 134 4.76 21.78 -2.97
C PHE A 134 6.17 22.30 -2.68
N GLN A 135 6.32 23.62 -2.42
CA GLN A 135 7.59 24.18 -1.98
C GLN A 135 8.07 23.60 -0.64
N ARG A 136 7.14 23.22 0.23
CA ARG A 136 7.47 22.52 1.47
C ARG A 136 8.02 21.12 1.22
N ILE A 137 7.41 20.34 0.30
CA ILE A 137 7.94 19.03 -0.15
C ILE A 137 9.39 19.18 -0.60
N LEU A 138 9.68 20.16 -1.48
CA LEU A 138 11.02 20.41 -2.01
C LEU A 138 11.99 20.84 -0.90
N LYS A 139 11.59 21.75 -0.03
CA LYS A 139 12.40 22.26 1.08
C LYS A 139 12.72 21.16 2.11
N ARG A 140 11.76 20.30 2.45
CA ARG A 140 11.93 19.23 3.43
C ARG A 140 12.64 18.01 2.85
N LYS A 141 12.89 17.99 1.53
CA LYS A 141 13.47 16.84 0.84
C LYS A 141 12.65 15.56 1.08
N ALA A 142 11.31 15.69 0.97
CA ALA A 142 10.40 14.57 1.18
C ALA A 142 10.58 13.52 0.06
N SER A 143 11.28 12.43 0.37
CA SER A 143 11.69 11.40 -0.60
C SER A 143 11.94 10.06 0.12
N PRO A 144 11.58 8.89 -0.48
CA PRO A 144 10.79 8.81 -1.72
C PRO A 144 9.31 9.18 -1.52
N LEU A 145 8.67 9.63 -2.59
CA LEU A 145 7.22 9.77 -2.67
C LEU A 145 6.62 8.67 -3.54
N TYR A 146 5.39 8.29 -3.28
CA TYR A 146 4.63 7.31 -4.06
C TYR A 146 3.53 8.05 -4.82
N ILE A 147 3.62 8.07 -6.16
CA ILE A 147 2.82 8.98 -6.98
C ILE A 147 1.95 8.22 -7.97
N SER A 148 0.64 8.45 -7.88
CA SER A 148 -0.37 7.98 -8.83
C SER A 148 -0.31 8.81 -10.11
N ILE A 149 0.29 8.26 -11.15
CA ILE A 149 0.52 8.92 -12.45
C ILE A 149 -0.67 8.72 -13.39
N HIS A 150 -1.01 7.48 -13.66
CA HIS A 150 -2.00 6.97 -14.60
C HIS A 150 -1.74 7.32 -16.07
N SER A 151 -1.33 8.54 -16.38
CA SER A 151 -0.89 9.00 -17.70
C SER A 151 0.01 10.24 -17.57
N THR A 152 0.99 10.39 -18.45
CA THR A 152 1.78 11.62 -18.63
C THR A 152 1.16 12.57 -19.64
N ASP A 153 0.19 12.10 -20.44
CA ASP A 153 -0.60 12.97 -21.31
C ASP A 153 -1.54 13.84 -20.46
N PRO A 154 -1.42 15.18 -20.52
CA PRO A 154 -2.15 16.09 -19.65
C PRO A 154 -3.66 16.03 -19.84
N GLU A 155 -4.14 15.88 -21.06
CA GLU A 155 -5.58 15.88 -21.35
C GLU A 155 -6.20 14.52 -20.96
N LEU A 156 -5.51 13.42 -21.27
CA LEU A 156 -5.94 12.09 -20.84
C LEU A 156 -6.00 12.01 -19.30
N ARG A 157 -4.99 12.53 -18.61
CA ARG A 157 -4.94 12.50 -17.14
C ARG A 157 -6.08 13.34 -16.55
N VAL A 158 -6.37 14.53 -17.09
CA VAL A 158 -7.53 15.36 -16.68
C VAL A 158 -8.83 14.60 -16.89
N ARG A 159 -9.00 13.94 -18.04
CA ARG A 159 -10.19 13.12 -18.33
C ARG A 159 -10.36 11.96 -17.35
N MET A 160 -9.28 11.24 -17.03
CA MET A 160 -9.31 10.10 -16.11
C MET A 160 -9.59 10.52 -14.66
N MET A 161 -9.03 11.63 -14.20
CA MET A 161 -9.13 12.08 -12.81
C MET A 161 -10.25 13.07 -12.56
N LYS A 162 -10.86 13.60 -13.63
CA LYS A 162 -11.89 14.66 -13.58
C LYS A 162 -11.44 15.85 -12.71
N ASN A 163 -10.17 16.23 -12.83
CA ASN A 163 -9.54 17.34 -12.10
C ASN A 163 -8.60 18.11 -13.04
N PRO A 164 -8.81 19.42 -13.25
CA PRO A 164 -7.97 20.22 -14.15
C PRO A 164 -6.51 20.32 -13.69
N ASN A 165 -6.23 20.21 -12.39
CA ASN A 165 -4.86 20.22 -11.86
C ASN A 165 -4.06 18.95 -12.22
N ALA A 166 -4.73 17.91 -12.69
CA ALA A 166 -4.07 16.67 -13.11
C ALA A 166 -3.10 16.90 -14.30
N ARG A 167 -3.31 17.93 -15.11
CA ARG A 167 -2.44 18.27 -16.25
C ARG A 167 -1.00 18.64 -15.89
N PHE A 168 -0.76 19.10 -14.66
CA PHE A 168 0.54 19.61 -14.24
C PHE A 168 1.50 18.52 -13.73
N ILE A 169 1.18 17.25 -13.93
CA ILE A 169 1.98 16.16 -13.34
C ILE A 169 3.44 16.21 -13.80
N MET A 170 3.69 16.37 -15.10
CA MET A 170 5.06 16.35 -15.61
C MET A 170 5.90 17.52 -15.09
N ASP A 171 5.30 18.69 -14.89
CA ASP A 171 6.00 19.84 -14.31
C ASP A 171 6.35 19.58 -12.84
N ARG A 172 5.42 18.96 -12.08
CA ARG A 172 5.67 18.55 -10.69
C ARG A 172 6.79 17.50 -10.59
N LEU A 173 6.76 16.47 -11.47
CA LEU A 173 7.79 15.43 -11.48
C LEU A 173 9.17 15.97 -11.84
N ARG A 174 9.27 16.86 -12.83
CA ARG A 174 10.53 17.54 -13.17
C ARG A 174 11.06 18.34 -12.00
N ALA A 175 10.22 19.14 -11.34
CA ALA A 175 10.64 19.92 -10.18
C ALA A 175 11.12 19.03 -9.00
N LEU A 176 10.51 17.85 -8.79
CA LEU A 176 11.00 16.86 -7.81
C LEU A 176 12.36 16.33 -8.23
N ALA A 177 12.53 15.95 -9.49
CA ALA A 177 13.80 15.43 -10.03
C ALA A 177 14.93 16.47 -9.95
N ASP A 178 14.65 17.72 -10.34
CA ASP A 178 15.61 18.85 -10.27
C ASP A 178 16.03 19.15 -8.82
N ALA A 179 15.13 18.91 -7.86
CA ALA A 179 15.43 19.01 -6.44
C ALA A 179 16.18 17.78 -5.88
N GLY A 180 16.47 16.75 -6.70
CA GLY A 180 17.16 15.52 -6.31
C GLY A 180 16.29 14.61 -5.45
N LEU A 181 14.98 14.63 -5.62
CA LEU A 181 14.02 13.77 -4.92
C LEU A 181 13.67 12.55 -5.77
N HIS A 182 13.40 11.43 -5.11
CA HIS A 182 13.02 10.18 -5.74
C HIS A 182 11.54 9.89 -5.56
N PHE A 183 10.95 9.19 -6.51
CA PHE A 183 9.55 8.78 -6.42
C PHE A 183 9.29 7.46 -7.14
N HIS A 184 8.31 6.72 -6.63
CA HIS A 184 7.74 5.53 -7.23
C HIS A 184 6.43 5.88 -7.92
N CYS A 185 6.20 5.31 -9.11
CA CYS A 185 5.05 5.61 -9.94
C CYS A 185 4.02 4.47 -9.91
N GLN A 186 2.73 4.81 -9.84
CA GLN A 186 1.64 3.87 -10.01
C GLN A 186 0.81 4.26 -11.24
N ILE A 187 0.46 3.28 -12.06
CA ILE A 187 -0.39 3.43 -13.22
C ILE A 187 -1.56 2.45 -13.06
N VAL A 188 -2.73 2.96 -12.62
CA VAL A 188 -3.97 2.18 -12.70
C VAL A 188 -4.41 2.16 -14.14
N LEU A 189 -4.38 0.98 -14.74
CA LEU A 189 -4.71 0.76 -16.14
C LEU A 189 -6.20 0.53 -16.33
N CYS A 190 -6.79 1.29 -17.24
CA CYS A 190 -8.20 1.21 -17.64
C CYS A 190 -8.26 0.88 -19.14
N PRO A 191 -8.77 -0.29 -19.53
CA PRO A 191 -8.85 -0.69 -20.94
C PRO A 191 -9.54 0.38 -21.80
N GLY A 192 -8.88 0.76 -22.91
CA GLY A 192 -9.35 1.80 -23.84
C GLY A 192 -9.14 3.25 -23.37
N TYR A 193 -8.47 3.48 -22.23
CA TYR A 193 -8.10 4.81 -21.75
C TYR A 193 -6.59 5.04 -21.83
N ASN A 194 -5.83 4.35 -21.00
CA ASN A 194 -4.40 4.56 -20.81
C ASN A 194 -3.55 3.30 -21.04
N ASP A 195 -4.09 2.32 -21.74
CA ASP A 195 -3.40 1.14 -22.28
C ASP A 195 -2.76 1.44 -23.66
N GLY A 196 -2.18 0.44 -24.30
CA GLY A 196 -1.60 0.53 -25.65
C GLY A 196 -0.55 1.65 -25.78
N ASP A 197 -0.74 2.54 -26.78
CA ASP A 197 0.21 3.62 -27.08
C ASP A 197 0.27 4.69 -25.98
N ALA A 198 -0.84 4.94 -25.28
CA ALA A 198 -0.85 5.84 -24.13
C ALA A 198 0.03 5.31 -22.97
N LEU A 199 0.02 3.99 -22.74
CA LEU A 199 0.92 3.35 -21.80
C LEU A 199 2.38 3.46 -22.26
N ARG A 200 2.69 3.16 -23.53
CA ARG A 200 4.05 3.29 -24.09
C ARG A 200 4.62 4.70 -23.92
N LYS A 201 3.78 5.72 -24.22
CA LYS A 201 4.15 7.12 -24.02
C LYS A 201 4.46 7.39 -22.54
N THR A 202 3.58 6.98 -21.64
CA THR A 202 3.74 7.19 -20.20
C THR A 202 5.02 6.54 -19.66
N LEU A 203 5.28 5.30 -20.05
CA LEU A 203 6.50 4.59 -19.64
C LEU A 203 7.77 5.22 -20.21
N THR A 204 7.74 5.71 -21.45
CA THR A 204 8.84 6.43 -22.06
C THR A 204 9.16 7.71 -21.29
N ASP A 205 8.15 8.52 -21.01
CA ASP A 205 8.32 9.78 -20.30
C ASP A 205 8.87 9.56 -18.87
N LEU A 206 8.35 8.54 -18.17
CA LEU A 206 8.79 8.24 -16.79
C LEU A 206 10.18 7.64 -16.73
N SER A 207 10.51 6.70 -17.61
CA SER A 207 11.85 6.08 -17.65
C SER A 207 12.94 7.07 -18.00
N ALA A 208 12.65 8.09 -18.81
CA ALA A 208 13.58 9.19 -19.10
C ALA A 208 13.91 10.05 -17.86
N MET A 209 13.15 9.93 -16.78
CA MET A 209 13.40 10.64 -15.51
C MET A 209 14.21 9.81 -14.49
N TYR A 210 14.67 8.60 -14.87
CA TYR A 210 15.54 7.81 -14.00
C TYR A 210 16.86 8.58 -13.74
N PRO A 211 17.43 8.61 -12.50
CA PRO A 211 17.04 7.82 -11.32
C PRO A 211 15.99 8.49 -10.41
N ALA A 212 15.47 9.67 -10.73
CA ALA A 212 14.46 10.32 -9.90
C ALA A 212 13.16 9.50 -9.86
N ALA A 213 12.64 9.10 -11.02
CA ALA A 213 11.63 8.06 -11.11
C ALA A 213 12.32 6.70 -10.91
N VAL A 214 12.03 6.03 -9.80
CA VAL A 214 12.71 4.78 -9.40
C VAL A 214 12.08 3.57 -10.04
N SER A 215 10.76 3.51 -10.09
CA SER A 215 9.99 2.38 -10.63
C SER A 215 8.57 2.77 -10.98
N ALA A 216 7.91 1.96 -11.83
CA ALA A 216 6.51 2.12 -12.19
C ALA A 216 5.75 0.80 -12.04
N ALA A 217 4.65 0.80 -11.27
CA ALA A 217 3.73 -0.33 -11.17
C ALA A 217 2.58 -0.19 -12.16
N LEU A 218 2.24 -1.31 -12.81
CA LEU A 218 1.07 -1.45 -13.68
C LEU A 218 -0.02 -2.24 -12.94
N VAL A 219 -1.08 -1.57 -12.54
CA VAL A 219 -2.15 -2.14 -11.72
C VAL A 219 -3.44 -2.19 -12.54
N PRO A 220 -4.12 -3.33 -12.68
CA PRO A 220 -5.41 -3.38 -13.36
C PRO A 220 -6.47 -2.62 -12.57
N VAL A 221 -7.41 -2.00 -13.27
CA VAL A 221 -8.55 -1.33 -12.63
C VAL A 221 -9.44 -2.35 -11.91
N GLY A 222 -9.71 -2.11 -10.63
CA GLY A 222 -10.71 -2.85 -9.86
C GLY A 222 -12.11 -2.24 -10.07
N LEU A 223 -13.09 -3.07 -10.44
CA LEU A 223 -14.46 -2.64 -10.67
C LEU A 223 -15.42 -3.41 -9.76
N THR A 224 -16.28 -2.69 -9.05
CA THR A 224 -17.35 -3.28 -8.24
C THR A 224 -18.70 -3.19 -8.96
N LYS A 225 -19.71 -3.87 -8.45
CA LYS A 225 -21.11 -3.75 -8.96
C LYS A 225 -21.77 -2.41 -8.60
N TYR A 226 -21.17 -1.59 -7.73
CA TYR A 226 -21.71 -0.31 -7.25
C TYR A 226 -21.23 0.86 -8.11
N ARG A 227 -21.41 0.74 -9.44
CA ARG A 227 -20.94 1.75 -10.41
C ARG A 227 -22.07 2.54 -11.07
N GLN A 228 -23.26 2.53 -10.51
CA GLN A 228 -24.41 3.29 -11.04
C GLN A 228 -24.09 4.79 -11.06
N GLY A 229 -24.19 5.41 -12.22
CA GLY A 229 -23.88 6.83 -12.41
C GLY A 229 -22.39 7.18 -12.54
N LEU A 230 -21.49 6.20 -12.42
CA LEU A 230 -20.07 6.39 -12.70
C LEU A 230 -19.75 6.13 -14.16
N GLU A 231 -18.60 6.63 -14.61
CA GLU A 231 -18.06 6.41 -15.95
C GLU A 231 -17.99 4.94 -16.31
N PRO A 232 -18.53 4.51 -17.46
CA PRO A 232 -18.47 3.11 -17.87
C PRO A 232 -17.01 2.66 -18.08
N LEU A 233 -16.59 1.63 -17.36
CA LEU A 233 -15.29 0.98 -17.54
C LEU A 233 -15.49 -0.52 -17.73
N LYS A 234 -14.52 -1.15 -18.37
CA LYS A 234 -14.46 -2.61 -18.53
C LYS A 234 -13.27 -3.15 -17.72
N PRO A 235 -13.39 -4.32 -17.10
CA PRO A 235 -12.23 -5.00 -16.53
C PRO A 235 -11.31 -5.48 -17.66
N PHE A 236 -10.06 -5.79 -17.34
CA PHE A 236 -9.20 -6.50 -18.26
C PHE A 236 -9.74 -7.92 -18.51
N ASP A 237 -9.76 -8.32 -19.77
CA ASP A 237 -9.81 -9.71 -20.16
C ASP A 237 -8.37 -10.26 -20.34
N ARG A 238 -8.27 -11.55 -20.61
CA ARG A 238 -6.97 -12.22 -20.79
C ARG A 238 -6.15 -11.60 -21.92
N ALA A 239 -6.77 -11.31 -23.04
CA ALA A 239 -6.08 -10.76 -24.22
C ALA A 239 -5.56 -9.35 -23.95
N GLY A 240 -6.36 -8.49 -23.32
CA GLY A 240 -5.95 -7.15 -22.91
C GLY A 240 -4.81 -7.17 -21.89
N ALA A 241 -4.88 -8.07 -20.91
CA ALA A 241 -3.81 -8.25 -19.93
C ALA A 241 -2.51 -8.73 -20.60
N GLN A 242 -2.59 -9.70 -21.52
CA GLN A 242 -1.44 -10.18 -22.30
C GLN A 242 -0.81 -9.06 -23.15
N ALA A 243 -1.61 -8.18 -23.73
CA ALA A 243 -1.09 -7.01 -24.46
C ALA A 243 -0.31 -6.07 -23.54
N VAL A 244 -0.82 -5.79 -22.32
CA VAL A 244 -0.11 -5.01 -21.29
C VAL A 244 1.18 -5.70 -20.87
N MET A 245 1.15 -7.01 -20.62
CA MET A 245 2.34 -7.81 -20.28
C MET A 245 3.39 -7.76 -21.40
N GLY A 246 2.96 -7.76 -22.67
CA GLY A 246 3.85 -7.57 -23.83
C GLY A 246 4.58 -6.24 -23.78
N ILE A 247 3.88 -5.13 -23.54
CA ILE A 247 4.45 -3.80 -23.36
C ILE A 247 5.41 -3.78 -22.16
N CYS A 248 4.99 -4.36 -21.05
CA CYS A 248 5.81 -4.43 -19.84
C CYS A 248 7.17 -5.09 -20.12
N ARG A 249 7.18 -6.26 -20.74
CA ARG A 249 8.42 -6.99 -21.11
C ARG A 249 9.31 -6.22 -22.09
N GLU A 250 8.71 -5.55 -23.07
CA GLU A 250 9.45 -4.69 -24.00
C GLU A 250 10.24 -3.62 -23.24
N PHE A 251 9.57 -2.88 -22.32
CA PHE A 251 10.23 -1.86 -21.53
C PHE A 251 11.22 -2.44 -20.51
N GLN A 252 10.88 -3.54 -19.84
CA GLN A 252 11.79 -4.20 -18.91
C GLN A 252 13.11 -4.61 -19.59
N ASN A 253 13.04 -5.24 -20.77
CA ASN A 253 14.22 -5.68 -21.50
C ASN A 253 15.06 -4.48 -21.99
N LYS A 254 14.40 -3.45 -22.52
CA LYS A 254 15.06 -2.23 -22.93
C LYS A 254 15.78 -1.55 -21.77
N LEU A 255 15.08 -1.30 -20.68
CA LEU A 255 15.58 -0.52 -19.55
C LEU A 255 16.62 -1.28 -18.73
N LEU A 256 16.50 -2.61 -18.63
CA LEU A 256 17.55 -3.43 -18.02
C LEU A 256 18.90 -3.24 -18.72
N ASN A 257 18.90 -3.13 -20.05
CA ASN A 257 20.10 -2.89 -20.84
C ASN A 257 20.58 -1.43 -20.77
N GLU A 258 19.67 -0.46 -20.74
CA GLU A 258 20.01 0.98 -20.81
C GLU A 258 20.38 1.57 -19.46
N ILE A 259 19.68 1.18 -18.39
CA ILE A 259 19.80 1.79 -17.04
C ILE A 259 20.03 0.78 -15.91
N GLY A 260 20.16 -0.52 -16.22
CA GLY A 260 20.49 -1.57 -15.26
C GLY A 260 19.33 -1.98 -14.32
N THR A 261 18.10 -1.55 -14.59
CA THR A 261 16.90 -1.95 -13.83
C THR A 261 15.73 -2.24 -14.76
N ARG A 262 14.84 -3.13 -14.35
CA ARG A 262 13.61 -3.41 -15.10
C ARG A 262 12.63 -2.23 -15.08
N PHE A 263 12.66 -1.40 -14.07
CA PHE A 263 11.88 -0.18 -13.87
C PHE A 263 10.36 -0.38 -13.85
N VAL A 264 9.77 -1.19 -14.74
CA VAL A 264 8.32 -1.41 -14.89
C VAL A 264 7.95 -2.77 -14.31
N PHE A 265 6.92 -2.80 -13.45
CA PHE A 265 6.50 -4.02 -12.75
C PHE A 265 4.98 -4.18 -12.82
N PRO A 266 4.47 -5.32 -13.37
CA PRO A 266 3.05 -5.60 -13.34
C PRO A 266 2.64 -6.06 -11.94
N ALA A 267 1.46 -5.65 -11.48
CA ALA A 267 0.85 -6.25 -10.29
C ALA A 267 0.58 -7.74 -10.51
N ASP A 268 0.64 -8.53 -9.45
CA ASP A 268 0.39 -9.97 -9.50
C ASP A 268 -0.97 -10.28 -10.12
N GLU A 269 -1.99 -9.46 -9.84
CA GLU A 269 -3.32 -9.60 -10.45
C GLU A 269 -3.28 -9.47 -11.99
N MET A 270 -2.46 -8.56 -12.54
CA MET A 270 -2.28 -8.43 -14.00
C MET A 270 -1.68 -9.72 -14.60
N VAL A 271 -0.69 -10.30 -13.91
CA VAL A 271 -0.06 -11.58 -14.31
C VAL A 271 -1.09 -12.71 -14.31
N LEU A 272 -1.92 -12.79 -13.24
CA LEU A 272 -2.97 -13.81 -13.12
C LEU A 272 -4.05 -13.66 -14.20
N ILE A 273 -4.51 -12.43 -14.50
CA ILE A 273 -5.48 -12.16 -15.56
C ILE A 273 -4.90 -12.56 -16.93
N ALA A 274 -3.64 -12.27 -17.19
CA ALA A 274 -2.95 -12.70 -18.41
C ALA A 274 -2.82 -14.22 -18.54
N GLY A 275 -2.95 -14.94 -17.43
CA GLY A 275 -2.73 -16.39 -17.35
C GLY A 275 -1.28 -16.77 -17.56
N GLU A 276 -0.36 -15.93 -17.12
CA GLU A 276 1.08 -16.13 -17.20
C GLU A 276 1.63 -16.67 -15.87
N GLU A 277 2.84 -17.25 -15.92
CA GLU A 277 3.57 -17.65 -14.73
C GLU A 277 4.11 -16.42 -14.00
N LEU A 278 4.20 -16.51 -12.67
CA LEU A 278 4.80 -15.45 -11.86
C LEU A 278 6.27 -15.26 -12.22
N PRO A 279 6.75 -14.04 -12.39
CA PRO A 279 8.17 -13.77 -12.63
C PRO A 279 9.08 -14.40 -11.55
N ALA A 280 10.32 -14.69 -11.87
CA ALA A 280 11.31 -15.13 -10.90
C ALA A 280 11.66 -14.01 -9.90
N GLU A 281 12.20 -14.37 -8.73
CA GLU A 281 12.48 -13.40 -7.65
C GLU A 281 13.40 -12.26 -8.11
N GLU A 282 14.40 -12.58 -8.90
CA GLU A 282 15.39 -11.63 -9.42
C GLU A 282 14.75 -10.59 -10.34
N GLU A 283 13.60 -10.89 -10.91
CA GLU A 283 12.88 -9.99 -11.81
C GLU A 283 12.16 -8.84 -11.09
N TYR A 284 11.98 -8.95 -9.80
CA TYR A 284 11.29 -7.93 -9.00
C TYR A 284 12.22 -6.82 -8.48
N ALA A 285 13.53 -6.87 -8.75
CA ALA A 285 14.52 -5.85 -8.37
C ALA A 285 14.42 -5.41 -6.87
N GLY A 286 14.25 -6.37 -5.96
CA GLY A 286 14.10 -6.10 -4.52
C GLY A 286 12.70 -5.65 -4.10
N TYR A 287 11.69 -5.80 -4.95
CA TYR A 287 10.28 -5.52 -4.65
C TYR A 287 9.93 -4.04 -4.35
N PRO A 288 10.34 -3.08 -5.18
CA PRO A 288 10.12 -1.65 -4.91
C PRO A 288 8.64 -1.24 -4.97
N GLN A 289 7.76 -2.11 -5.43
CA GLN A 289 6.33 -1.86 -5.65
C GLN A 289 5.43 -2.84 -4.89
N ILE A 290 5.90 -3.38 -3.77
CA ILE A 290 5.18 -4.41 -3.00
C ILE A 290 3.78 -3.95 -2.56
N GLU A 291 3.62 -2.67 -2.22
CA GLU A 291 2.35 -2.06 -1.80
C GLU A 291 1.31 -1.99 -2.94
N ASN A 292 1.75 -2.13 -4.18
CA ASN A 292 0.87 -2.24 -5.36
C ASN A 292 0.53 -3.70 -5.71
N GLY A 293 0.82 -4.64 -4.83
CA GLY A 293 0.60 -6.06 -5.09
C GLY A 293 1.57 -6.64 -6.13
N VAL A 294 2.79 -6.09 -6.21
CA VAL A 294 3.84 -6.56 -7.11
C VAL A 294 4.77 -7.51 -6.38
N GLY A 295 4.69 -8.80 -6.71
CA GLY A 295 5.57 -9.84 -6.16
C GLY A 295 5.17 -10.36 -4.79
N LEU A 296 3.99 -10.04 -4.28
CA LEU A 296 3.45 -10.64 -3.05
C LEU A 296 3.31 -12.15 -3.20
N LEU A 297 2.81 -12.60 -4.35
CA LEU A 297 2.62 -14.02 -4.63
C LEU A 297 3.96 -14.77 -4.76
N ARG A 298 4.97 -14.16 -5.37
CA ARG A 298 6.32 -14.75 -5.44
C ARG A 298 6.94 -14.90 -4.05
N LYS A 299 6.86 -13.87 -3.21
CA LYS A 299 7.34 -13.94 -1.81
C LYS A 299 6.59 -15.00 -1.02
N PHE A 300 5.28 -15.11 -1.23
CA PHE A 300 4.47 -16.14 -0.60
C PHE A 300 4.94 -17.54 -1.03
N GLU A 301 5.06 -17.80 -2.32
CA GLU A 301 5.52 -19.10 -2.86
C GLU A 301 6.91 -19.46 -2.34
N ASN A 302 7.87 -18.53 -2.38
CA ASN A 302 9.22 -18.78 -1.91
C ASN A 302 9.24 -19.15 -0.43
N SER A 303 8.47 -18.46 0.41
CA SER A 303 8.40 -18.77 1.84
C SER A 303 7.66 -20.08 2.13
N LEU A 304 6.66 -20.44 1.32
CA LEU A 304 5.97 -21.73 1.39
C LEU A 304 6.92 -22.87 1.04
N ALA A 305 7.64 -22.75 -0.07
CA ALA A 305 8.61 -23.75 -0.53
C ALA A 305 9.76 -23.97 0.46
N ALA A 306 10.27 -22.86 1.06
CA ALA A 306 11.29 -22.93 2.09
C ALA A 306 10.79 -23.67 3.34
N ALA A 307 9.61 -23.34 3.84
CA ALA A 307 9.00 -24.00 4.99
C ALA A 307 8.72 -25.50 4.73
N ALA A 308 8.28 -25.85 3.53
CA ALA A 308 8.08 -27.25 3.14
C ALA A 308 9.39 -28.04 3.13
N LYS A 309 10.48 -27.43 2.66
CA LYS A 309 11.81 -28.07 2.63
C LYS A 309 12.40 -28.27 4.02
N GLU A 310 12.16 -27.34 4.95
CA GLU A 310 12.66 -27.40 6.32
C GLU A 310 11.89 -28.38 7.21
N ASN A 311 10.62 -28.68 6.90
CA ASN A 311 9.76 -29.51 7.71
C ASN A 311 9.40 -30.80 6.96
N THR A 312 10.23 -31.83 7.09
CA THR A 312 10.06 -33.14 6.44
C THR A 312 9.28 -34.16 7.28
N GLU A 313 8.89 -33.82 8.50
CA GLU A 313 8.12 -34.68 9.38
C GLU A 313 6.69 -34.85 8.85
N ALA A 314 6.15 -36.06 8.95
CA ALA A 314 4.76 -36.32 8.59
C ALA A 314 3.82 -35.54 9.54
N ALA A 315 2.92 -34.78 8.95
CA ALA A 315 1.89 -34.09 9.72
C ALA A 315 0.82 -35.08 10.23
N VAL A 316 0.13 -34.71 11.29
CA VAL A 316 -1.05 -35.46 11.75
C VAL A 316 -2.11 -35.42 10.65
N ALA A 317 -2.67 -36.59 10.32
CA ALA A 317 -3.69 -36.68 9.30
C ALA A 317 -4.90 -35.81 9.66
N ARG A 318 -5.27 -34.90 8.76
CA ARG A 318 -6.41 -34.00 8.92
C ARG A 318 -6.88 -33.46 7.57
N ARG A 319 -8.10 -32.95 7.53
CA ARG A 319 -8.70 -32.27 6.38
C ARG A 319 -8.74 -30.78 6.63
N VAL A 320 -8.22 -30.01 5.70
CA VAL A 320 -8.12 -28.54 5.81
C VAL A 320 -8.72 -27.88 4.57
N ARG A 321 -9.47 -26.81 4.76
CA ARG A 321 -9.98 -25.97 3.67
C ARG A 321 -9.29 -24.60 3.67
N ILE A 322 -8.88 -24.14 2.48
CA ILE A 322 -8.27 -22.82 2.26
C ILE A 322 -9.20 -21.99 1.37
N PRO A 323 -10.02 -21.09 1.93
CA PRO A 323 -10.78 -20.14 1.14
C PRO A 323 -9.83 -19.06 0.58
N CYS A 324 -9.96 -18.76 -0.71
CA CYS A 324 -9.16 -17.74 -1.38
C CYS A 324 -9.93 -17.06 -2.51
N GLY A 325 -9.40 -15.96 -3.04
CA GLY A 325 -9.97 -15.29 -4.21
C GLY A 325 -9.95 -16.19 -5.45
N THR A 326 -10.89 -15.96 -6.36
CA THR A 326 -11.03 -16.78 -7.56
C THR A 326 -9.84 -16.70 -8.50
N SER A 327 -9.13 -15.57 -8.54
CA SER A 327 -7.94 -15.40 -9.39
C SER A 327 -6.74 -16.22 -8.94
N ILE A 328 -6.56 -16.41 -7.63
CA ILE A 328 -5.40 -17.13 -7.07
C ILE A 328 -5.67 -18.63 -6.90
N ALA A 329 -6.92 -19.08 -6.89
CA ALA A 329 -7.27 -20.45 -6.58
C ALA A 329 -6.51 -21.50 -7.43
N PRO A 330 -6.38 -21.36 -8.77
CA PRO A 330 -5.64 -22.35 -9.57
C PRO A 330 -4.14 -22.39 -9.23
N VAL A 331 -3.56 -21.27 -8.79
CA VAL A 331 -2.15 -21.18 -8.36
C VAL A 331 -1.99 -21.83 -7.00
N MET A 332 -2.91 -21.56 -6.07
CA MET A 332 -2.91 -22.14 -4.73
C MET A 332 -3.05 -23.67 -4.79
N GLU A 333 -3.91 -24.20 -5.68
CA GLU A 333 -4.04 -25.64 -5.92
C GLU A 333 -2.70 -26.26 -6.34
N ARG A 334 -1.99 -25.64 -7.30
CA ARG A 334 -0.65 -26.09 -7.71
C ARG A 334 0.35 -26.06 -6.57
N TRP A 335 0.37 -24.98 -5.79
CA TRP A 335 1.27 -24.85 -4.64
C TRP A 335 0.99 -25.88 -3.55
N VAL A 336 -0.28 -26.11 -3.25
CA VAL A 336 -0.66 -27.18 -2.28
C VAL A 336 -0.27 -28.56 -2.79
N ALA A 337 -0.45 -28.85 -4.07
CA ALA A 337 -0.04 -30.12 -4.66
C ALA A 337 1.49 -30.30 -4.63
N GLN A 338 2.25 -29.22 -4.80
CA GLN A 338 3.71 -29.25 -4.87
C GLN A 338 4.38 -29.21 -3.49
N TYR A 339 3.87 -28.40 -2.58
CA TYR A 339 4.50 -28.08 -1.30
C TYR A 339 3.72 -28.55 -0.07
N GLY A 340 2.49 -29.05 -0.26
CA GLY A 340 1.64 -29.47 0.85
C GLY A 340 2.24 -30.62 1.66
N PRO A 341 2.07 -30.63 3.00
CA PRO A 341 2.64 -31.65 3.85
C PRO A 341 1.95 -33.02 3.64
N ALA A 342 2.71 -34.09 3.67
CA ALA A 342 2.17 -35.44 3.62
C ALA A 342 1.22 -35.68 4.81
N GLY A 343 0.09 -36.36 4.54
CA GLY A 343 -0.93 -36.69 5.54
C GLY A 343 -2.01 -35.62 5.75
N VAL A 344 -1.88 -34.43 5.17
CA VAL A 344 -2.92 -33.40 5.20
C VAL A 344 -3.69 -33.36 3.88
N SER A 345 -5.00 -33.54 3.94
CA SER A 345 -5.88 -33.35 2.79
C SER A 345 -6.32 -31.92 2.72
N VAL A 346 -5.92 -31.19 1.67
CA VAL A 346 -6.22 -29.76 1.52
C VAL A 346 -7.21 -29.54 0.39
N THR A 347 -8.31 -28.85 0.70
CA THR A 347 -9.28 -28.36 -0.27
C THR A 347 -9.09 -26.87 -0.47
N VAL A 348 -8.69 -26.42 -1.65
CA VAL A 348 -8.68 -25.00 -2.02
C VAL A 348 -10.08 -24.60 -2.47
N GLN A 349 -10.67 -23.60 -1.83
CA GLN A 349 -12.03 -23.14 -2.12
C GLN A 349 -12.01 -21.73 -2.70
N PRO A 350 -12.22 -21.57 -4.02
CA PRO A 350 -12.44 -20.24 -4.58
C PRO A 350 -13.73 -19.63 -4.05
N ILE A 351 -13.63 -18.44 -3.47
CA ILE A 351 -14.77 -17.67 -2.96
C ILE A 351 -15.16 -16.61 -3.99
N ARG A 352 -16.37 -16.70 -4.51
CA ARG A 352 -16.94 -15.67 -5.39
C ARG A 352 -17.33 -14.45 -4.55
N ASN A 353 -16.88 -13.29 -4.94
CA ASN A 353 -17.23 -12.05 -4.26
C ASN A 353 -18.61 -11.58 -4.74
N THR A 354 -19.64 -11.88 -3.98
CA THR A 354 -21.01 -11.43 -4.29
C THR A 354 -21.29 -10.05 -3.70
N PHE A 355 -20.54 -9.66 -2.68
CA PHE A 355 -20.69 -8.37 -2.01
C PHE A 355 -20.24 -7.21 -2.91
N PHE A 356 -19.00 -7.22 -3.41
CA PHE A 356 -18.51 -6.20 -4.33
C PHE A 356 -18.85 -6.48 -5.80
N GLY A 357 -19.11 -7.72 -6.17
CA GLY A 357 -19.31 -8.20 -7.53
C GLY A 357 -18.23 -9.19 -7.98
N GLU A 358 -18.58 -10.11 -8.86
CA GLU A 358 -17.72 -11.24 -9.27
C GLU A 358 -16.46 -10.81 -10.07
N THR A 359 -16.40 -9.56 -10.53
CA THR A 359 -15.19 -8.95 -11.11
C THR A 359 -14.10 -8.65 -10.08
N VAL A 360 -14.44 -8.69 -8.79
CA VAL A 360 -13.49 -8.56 -7.67
C VAL A 360 -13.04 -9.96 -7.28
N THR A 361 -11.82 -10.33 -7.64
CA THR A 361 -11.32 -11.70 -7.61
C THR A 361 -10.22 -11.97 -6.57
N VAL A 362 -9.73 -10.91 -5.91
CA VAL A 362 -8.59 -10.98 -5.00
C VAL A 362 -9.00 -11.44 -3.59
N THR A 363 -8.13 -12.18 -2.91
CA THR A 363 -8.38 -12.72 -1.56
C THR A 363 -8.65 -11.64 -0.52
N GLY A 364 -7.89 -10.55 -0.52
CA GLY A 364 -8.01 -9.48 0.49
C GLY A 364 -9.35 -8.73 0.49
N LEU A 365 -10.18 -8.91 -0.54
CA LEU A 365 -11.50 -8.29 -0.63
C LEU A 365 -12.66 -9.28 -0.38
N ILE A 366 -12.38 -10.52 0.03
CA ILE A 366 -13.39 -11.50 0.45
C ILE A 366 -14.09 -10.97 1.70
N THR A 367 -15.42 -11.12 1.74
CA THR A 367 -16.25 -10.64 2.84
C THR A 367 -16.72 -11.76 3.76
N GLY A 368 -17.14 -11.40 4.97
CA GLY A 368 -17.66 -12.37 5.94
C GLY A 368 -18.94 -13.03 5.46
N GLY A 369 -19.85 -12.28 4.84
CA GLY A 369 -21.07 -12.82 4.25
C GLY A 369 -20.83 -13.80 3.11
N ASP A 370 -19.83 -13.53 2.24
CA ASP A 370 -19.45 -14.46 1.18
C ASP A 370 -18.85 -15.75 1.74
N LEU A 371 -18.04 -15.67 2.81
CA LEU A 371 -17.51 -16.86 3.49
C LEU A 371 -18.62 -17.69 4.11
N ILE A 372 -19.53 -17.10 4.89
CA ILE A 372 -20.64 -17.82 5.52
C ILE A 372 -21.49 -18.53 4.47
N SER A 373 -21.87 -17.83 3.41
CA SER A 373 -22.78 -18.39 2.40
C SER A 373 -22.17 -19.54 1.62
N GLN A 374 -20.86 -19.49 1.33
CA GLN A 374 -20.19 -20.47 0.47
C GLN A 374 -19.47 -21.59 1.23
N LEU A 375 -19.29 -21.45 2.55
CA LEU A 375 -18.64 -22.44 3.42
C LEU A 375 -19.58 -23.10 4.43
N LYS A 376 -20.87 -22.81 4.41
CA LYS A 376 -21.86 -23.33 5.37
C LYS A 376 -21.91 -24.87 5.44
N ASP A 377 -21.62 -25.53 4.34
CA ASP A 377 -21.64 -26.98 4.22
C ASP A 377 -20.24 -27.62 4.33
N ALA A 378 -19.22 -26.83 4.67
CA ALA A 378 -17.87 -27.32 4.92
C ALA A 378 -17.87 -28.30 6.11
N ASP A 379 -17.15 -29.43 5.96
CA ASP A 379 -17.08 -30.51 6.97
C ASP A 379 -15.63 -30.93 7.29
N GLU A 380 -14.64 -30.13 6.82
CA GLU A 380 -13.23 -30.31 7.16
C GLU A 380 -12.99 -30.06 8.63
N ASP A 381 -11.84 -30.52 9.13
CA ASP A 381 -11.46 -30.32 10.52
C ASP A 381 -11.15 -28.85 10.84
N GLU A 382 -10.60 -28.13 9.85
CA GLU A 382 -10.20 -26.74 10.01
C GLU A 382 -10.26 -25.94 8.68
N ILE A 383 -10.64 -24.66 8.79
CA ILE A 383 -10.55 -23.68 7.72
C ILE A 383 -9.41 -22.71 8.05
N LEU A 384 -8.47 -22.53 7.11
CA LEU A 384 -7.35 -21.61 7.21
C LEU A 384 -7.64 -20.34 6.41
N LEU A 385 -7.96 -19.26 7.11
CA LEU A 385 -8.33 -17.97 6.51
C LEU A 385 -7.11 -17.05 6.45
N CYS A 386 -6.86 -16.45 5.29
CA CYS A 386 -5.82 -15.47 5.12
C CYS A 386 -6.13 -14.18 5.91
N GLY A 387 -5.18 -13.71 6.72
CA GLY A 387 -5.37 -12.58 7.64
C GLY A 387 -5.66 -11.25 6.96
N ASN A 388 -5.23 -11.05 5.71
CA ASN A 388 -5.50 -9.82 4.96
C ASN A 388 -6.96 -9.66 4.48
N THR A 389 -7.84 -10.63 4.76
CA THR A 389 -9.29 -10.48 4.60
C THR A 389 -9.92 -9.63 5.71
N LEU A 390 -9.21 -9.46 6.81
CA LEU A 390 -9.64 -8.73 7.99
C LEU A 390 -8.97 -7.34 8.04
N ARG A 391 -9.61 -6.41 8.74
CA ARG A 391 -8.95 -5.13 9.05
C ARG A 391 -7.77 -5.35 10.00
N GLU A 392 -6.91 -4.35 10.14
CA GLU A 392 -5.66 -4.43 10.94
C GLU A 392 -5.86 -4.99 12.35
N GLN A 393 -6.97 -4.65 13.03
CA GLN A 393 -7.32 -5.18 14.34
C GLN A 393 -7.71 -6.67 14.33
N GLY A 394 -7.89 -7.27 13.15
CA GLY A 394 -8.17 -8.68 12.98
C GLY A 394 -9.56 -9.16 13.41
N ASP A 395 -10.51 -8.27 13.59
CA ASP A 395 -11.81 -8.56 14.19
C ASP A 395 -13.00 -8.56 13.22
N ARG A 396 -12.89 -7.92 12.02
CA ARG A 396 -13.99 -7.83 11.06
C ARG A 396 -13.57 -7.67 9.61
N PHE A 397 -14.49 -8.05 8.73
CA PHE A 397 -14.38 -7.98 7.28
C PHE A 397 -14.81 -6.61 6.72
N LEU A 398 -14.75 -6.48 5.40
CA LEU A 398 -15.12 -5.23 4.71
C LEU A 398 -16.62 -4.97 4.69
N ASP A 399 -17.46 -6.00 4.81
CA ASP A 399 -18.92 -5.93 4.91
C ASP A 399 -19.42 -5.75 6.37
N ASP A 400 -18.52 -5.40 7.28
CA ASP A 400 -18.74 -5.23 8.72
C ASP A 400 -19.13 -6.50 9.48
N VAL A 401 -19.22 -7.66 8.84
CA VAL A 401 -19.35 -8.97 9.51
C VAL A 401 -18.11 -9.20 10.36
N THR A 402 -18.30 -9.62 11.59
CA THR A 402 -17.21 -9.90 12.53
C THR A 402 -16.63 -11.30 12.31
N LEU A 403 -15.37 -11.49 12.69
CA LEU A 403 -14.73 -12.82 12.67
C LEU A 403 -15.47 -13.83 13.54
N GLU A 404 -16.02 -13.37 14.67
CA GLU A 404 -16.79 -14.22 15.59
C GLU A 404 -18.12 -14.66 14.98
N GLU A 405 -18.81 -13.81 14.21
CA GLU A 405 -20.01 -14.20 13.48
C GLU A 405 -19.71 -15.28 12.43
N VAL A 406 -18.61 -15.14 11.70
CA VAL A 406 -18.16 -16.17 10.75
C VAL A 406 -17.83 -17.47 11.48
N ARG A 407 -17.11 -17.43 12.60
CA ARG A 407 -16.81 -18.60 13.43
C ARG A 407 -18.06 -19.31 13.94
N ALA A 408 -19.05 -18.54 14.38
CA ALA A 408 -20.31 -19.10 14.88
C ALA A 408 -21.18 -19.73 13.78
N ALA A 409 -21.04 -19.26 12.53
CA ALA A 409 -21.84 -19.75 11.41
C ALA A 409 -21.26 -21.03 10.74
N LEU A 410 -19.98 -21.32 10.95
CA LEU A 410 -19.27 -22.43 10.31
C LEU A 410 -19.06 -23.59 11.29
N LYS A 411 -19.16 -24.83 10.79
CA LYS A 411 -18.92 -26.03 11.61
C LYS A 411 -17.42 -26.27 11.88
N PRO A 412 -16.52 -26.16 10.86
CA PRO A 412 -15.10 -26.35 11.08
C PRO A 412 -14.50 -25.24 11.96
N LYS A 413 -13.44 -25.57 12.67
CA LYS A 413 -12.63 -24.54 13.34
C LYS A 413 -12.06 -23.54 12.34
N LEU A 414 -12.27 -22.24 12.55
CA LEU A 414 -11.72 -21.18 11.71
C LEU A 414 -10.45 -20.58 12.35
N THR A 415 -9.31 -20.76 11.70
CA THR A 415 -8.01 -20.21 12.11
C THR A 415 -7.57 -19.15 11.12
N VAL A 416 -7.25 -17.96 11.62
CA VAL A 416 -6.64 -16.88 10.83
C VAL A 416 -5.14 -17.13 10.74
N VAL A 417 -4.63 -17.10 9.52
CA VAL A 417 -3.23 -17.36 9.19
C VAL A 417 -2.60 -16.05 8.72
N PRO A 418 -1.42 -15.66 9.23
CA PRO A 418 -0.66 -14.53 8.69
C PRO A 418 -0.37 -14.68 7.19
N ASN A 419 -0.02 -13.56 6.54
CA ASN A 419 0.01 -13.46 5.08
C ASN A 419 1.32 -13.99 4.45
N THR A 420 1.96 -15.02 5.04
CA THR A 420 3.17 -15.64 4.46
C THR A 420 2.95 -17.12 4.15
N GLY A 421 3.64 -17.63 3.14
CA GLY A 421 3.58 -19.06 2.81
C GLY A 421 4.13 -19.94 3.92
N ALA A 422 5.12 -19.47 4.67
CA ALA A 422 5.66 -20.16 5.83
C ALA A 422 4.61 -20.30 6.96
N ASP A 423 3.81 -19.26 7.20
CA ASP A 423 2.72 -19.33 8.17
C ASP A 423 1.63 -20.30 7.71
N LEU A 424 1.29 -20.27 6.41
CA LEU A 424 0.35 -21.25 5.86
C LEU A 424 0.87 -22.66 6.06
N PHE A 425 2.15 -22.92 5.77
CA PHE A 425 2.72 -24.27 5.96
C PHE A 425 2.68 -24.70 7.43
N ARG A 426 3.07 -23.82 8.36
CA ARG A 426 2.97 -24.10 9.80
C ARG A 426 1.53 -24.43 10.22
N ALA A 427 0.57 -23.64 9.74
CA ALA A 427 -0.84 -23.91 9.99
C ALA A 427 -1.29 -25.25 9.41
N LEU A 428 -0.84 -25.65 8.20
CA LEU A 428 -1.13 -26.94 7.60
C LEU A 428 -0.63 -28.11 8.44
N ILE A 429 0.53 -28.02 9.03
CA ILE A 429 1.07 -29.06 9.94
C ILE A 429 0.58 -28.96 11.38
N GLY A 430 -0.33 -28.01 11.69
CA GLY A 430 -0.90 -27.83 13.03
C GLY A 430 0.02 -27.14 14.04
N LYS A 431 1.10 -26.52 13.60
CA LYS A 431 1.98 -25.68 14.44
C LYS A 431 1.45 -24.22 14.46
N LYS A 432 1.56 -23.57 15.62
CA LYS A 432 1.19 -22.13 15.76
C LYS A 432 2.33 -21.23 15.31
#